data_718b7285cffb21b59db0af7fbafc9406
#
_entry.id   718b7285cffb21b59db0af7fbafc9406
#
_cell.length_a   1.000
_cell.length_b   1.000
_cell.length_c   1.000
_cell.angle_alpha   90.00
_cell.angle_beta   90.00
_cell.angle_gamma   90.00
#
_symmetry.space_group_name_H-M   'P 1'
#
loop_
_entity.id
_entity.type
_entity.pdbx_description
1 polymer ?
#
loop_
_entity_poly.entity_id
_entity_poly.type
_entity_poly.pdbx_seq_one_letter_code
_entity_poly.pdbx_strand_id
1 'polypeptide(L)'
;MRKRILALAFCLLLLCGGVTASAAGSASDPLVSQSYADSWADSLVRDAAEGIDSALRSAFQGASGQSGGQARVSLSSGQSLSLREGACLTLLSGAATVKISSGSFLNVTVGGEASNGKVNLNQLYIVCEGGSATVTASASSSLLVGGSYTRSAALSFSDVASDSWYGRYVYSAVELGLIDGIT
;
A
#
# COMPACT_ATOMS: atom_id res chain seq x y z
N MET A 1 -39.40 75.14 -29.47
CA MET A 1 -38.36 74.17 -29.92
C MET A 1 -37.21 73.98 -28.93
N ARG A 2 -36.60 75.02 -28.33
CA ARG A 2 -35.47 74.92 -27.41
C ARG A 2 -35.71 73.99 -26.20
N LYS A 3 -36.90 74.03 -25.55
CA LYS A 3 -37.21 73.17 -24.38
C LYS A 3 -37.28 71.69 -24.72
N ARG A 4 -37.67 71.30 -25.92
CA ARG A 4 -37.71 69.90 -26.36
C ARG A 4 -36.33 69.36 -26.69
N ILE A 5 -35.44 70.24 -27.18
CA ILE A 5 -34.04 69.90 -27.48
C ILE A 5 -33.27 69.69 -26.17
N LEU A 6 -33.52 70.51 -25.15
CA LEU A 6 -32.92 70.36 -23.83
C LEU A 6 -33.36 69.09 -23.11
N ALA A 7 -34.65 68.72 -23.22
CA ALA A 7 -35.17 67.46 -22.66
C ALA A 7 -34.54 66.21 -23.33
N LEU A 8 -34.41 66.28 -24.67
CA LEU A 8 -33.74 65.21 -25.41
C LEU A 8 -32.27 65.07 -25.07
N ALA A 9 -31.55 66.20 -24.91
CA ALA A 9 -30.14 66.18 -24.50
C ALA A 9 -29.96 65.61 -23.08
N PHE A 10 -30.90 65.95 -22.18
CA PHE A 10 -30.86 65.44 -20.79
C PHE A 10 -31.18 63.91 -20.73
N CYS A 11 -32.12 63.42 -21.53
CA CYS A 11 -32.37 62.01 -21.66
C CYS A 11 -31.17 61.25 -22.28
N LEU A 12 -30.48 61.85 -23.24
CA LEU A 12 -29.30 61.25 -23.86
C LEU A 12 -28.10 61.17 -22.86
N LEU A 13 -27.96 62.17 -22.00
CA LEU A 13 -26.97 62.19 -20.93
C LEU A 13 -27.24 61.14 -19.87
N LEU A 14 -28.52 60.87 -19.52
CA LEU A 14 -28.90 59.82 -18.58
C LEU A 14 -28.71 58.41 -19.18
N LEU A 15 -28.83 58.25 -20.49
CA LEU A 15 -28.58 57.01 -21.17
C LEU A 15 -27.06 56.71 -21.35
N CYS A 16 -26.23 57.73 -21.44
CA CYS A 16 -24.76 57.59 -21.52
C CYS A 16 -24.11 57.47 -20.16
N GLY A 17 -24.81 57.80 -19.04
CA GLY A 17 -24.41 57.46 -17.68
C GLY A 17 -24.62 55.99 -17.45
N GLY A 18 -23.93 55.14 -18.25
CA GLY A 18 -23.87 53.73 -18.00
C GLY A 18 -23.36 53.49 -16.61
N VAL A 19 -24.25 53.04 -15.73
CA VAL A 19 -23.88 52.35 -14.51
C VAL A 19 -22.99 51.20 -14.98
N THR A 20 -21.70 51.40 -14.90
CA THR A 20 -20.78 50.26 -14.93
C THR A 20 -21.11 49.41 -13.73
N ALA A 21 -22.06 48.47 -13.93
CA ALA A 21 -22.20 47.40 -12.97
C ALA A 21 -20.85 46.65 -12.99
N SER A 22 -20.01 46.96 -12.03
CA SER A 22 -18.86 46.15 -11.73
C SER A 22 -19.41 44.74 -11.52
N ALA A 23 -19.19 43.88 -12.48
CA ALA A 23 -19.55 42.48 -12.31
C ALA A 23 -18.78 41.98 -11.09
N ALA A 24 -19.50 41.66 -10.04
CA ALA A 24 -18.92 41.00 -8.87
C ALA A 24 -18.12 39.78 -9.39
N GLY A 25 -16.85 39.67 -9.01
CA GLY A 25 -15.95 38.65 -9.50
C GLY A 25 -14.91 39.13 -10.53
N SER A 26 -14.68 40.48 -10.65
CA SER A 26 -13.52 40.99 -11.40
C SER A 26 -12.20 40.80 -10.61
N ALA A 27 -11.06 40.95 -11.30
CA ALA A 27 -9.75 40.86 -10.64
C ALA A 27 -9.56 41.90 -9.50
N SER A 28 -10.33 43.03 -9.54
CA SER A 28 -10.33 44.08 -8.52
C SER A 28 -11.40 43.90 -7.43
N ASP A 29 -12.34 42.98 -7.60
CA ASP A 29 -13.40 42.64 -6.66
C ASP A 29 -13.72 41.13 -6.76
N PRO A 30 -12.82 40.25 -6.26
CA PRO A 30 -13.04 38.85 -6.29
C PRO A 30 -14.17 38.43 -5.36
N LEU A 31 -15.06 37.55 -5.81
CA LEU A 31 -16.16 36.96 -5.02
C LEU A 31 -15.65 36.21 -3.78
N VAL A 32 -14.39 35.87 -3.79
CA VAL A 32 -13.71 35.12 -2.72
C VAL A 32 -12.41 35.87 -2.38
N SER A 33 -12.13 36.05 -1.11
CA SER A 33 -10.86 36.69 -0.71
C SER A 33 -9.69 35.81 -1.13
N GLN A 34 -8.59 36.42 -1.55
CA GLN A 34 -7.36 35.69 -1.93
C GLN A 34 -6.89 34.77 -0.82
N SER A 35 -6.92 35.21 0.43
CA SER A 35 -6.56 34.40 1.59
C SER A 35 -7.42 33.15 1.76
N TYR A 36 -8.72 33.23 1.42
CA TYR A 36 -9.59 32.07 1.43
C TYR A 36 -9.24 31.10 0.28
N ALA A 37 -9.00 31.63 -0.92
CA ALA A 37 -8.60 30.83 -2.06
C ALA A 37 -7.26 30.11 -1.81
N ASP A 38 -6.29 30.81 -1.21
CA ASP A 38 -4.98 30.26 -0.85
C ASP A 38 -5.14 29.16 0.22
N SER A 39 -5.93 29.40 1.28
CA SER A 39 -6.16 28.41 2.34
C SER A 39 -6.91 27.17 1.82
N TRP A 40 -7.83 27.37 0.89
CA TRP A 40 -8.55 26.27 0.26
C TRP A 40 -7.63 25.45 -0.67
N ALA A 41 -6.77 26.11 -1.44
CA ALA A 41 -5.77 25.46 -2.28
C ALA A 41 -4.78 24.65 -1.42
N ASP A 42 -4.30 25.23 -0.31
CA ASP A 42 -3.40 24.54 0.63
C ASP A 42 -4.06 23.32 1.26
N SER A 43 -5.35 23.40 1.61
CA SER A 43 -6.08 22.24 2.14
C SER A 43 -6.22 21.12 1.10
N LEU A 44 -6.56 21.47 -0.15
CA LEU A 44 -6.65 20.51 -1.25
C LEU A 44 -5.31 19.81 -1.53
N VAL A 45 -4.21 20.56 -1.53
CA VAL A 45 -2.86 19.99 -1.73
C VAL A 45 -2.51 19.05 -0.58
N ARG A 46 -2.84 19.41 0.65
CA ARG A 46 -2.60 18.57 1.82
C ARG A 46 -3.42 17.29 1.77
N ASP A 47 -4.74 17.41 1.53
CA ASP A 47 -5.64 16.27 1.43
C ASP A 47 -5.22 15.31 0.29
N ALA A 48 -4.80 15.86 -0.85
CA ALA A 48 -4.27 15.08 -1.95
C ALA A 48 -2.95 14.38 -1.58
N ALA A 49 -2.04 15.07 -0.88
CA ALA A 49 -0.78 14.49 -0.42
C ALA A 49 -0.99 13.38 0.60
N GLU A 50 -1.90 13.55 1.56
CA GLU A 50 -2.29 12.53 2.53
C GLU A 50 -2.97 11.33 1.85
N GLY A 51 -3.82 11.59 0.86
CA GLY A 51 -4.44 10.55 0.04
C GLY A 51 -3.40 9.74 -0.75
N ILE A 52 -2.42 10.39 -1.35
CA ILE A 52 -1.31 9.74 -2.06
C ILE A 52 -0.44 8.94 -1.07
N ASP A 53 -0.07 9.51 0.07
CA ASP A 53 0.74 8.81 1.09
C ASP A 53 0.02 7.57 1.60
N SER A 54 -1.27 7.65 1.89
CA SER A 54 -2.08 6.51 2.34
C SER A 54 -2.22 5.43 1.26
N ALA A 55 -2.42 5.83 -0.01
CA ALA A 55 -2.47 4.91 -1.14
C ALA A 55 -1.11 4.24 -1.39
N LEU A 56 -0.01 5.00 -1.30
CA LEU A 56 1.33 4.45 -1.38
C LEU A 56 1.59 3.45 -0.25
N ARG A 57 1.30 3.81 1.00
CA ARG A 57 1.47 2.91 2.15
C ARG A 57 0.67 1.63 1.97
N SER A 58 -0.60 1.73 1.53
CA SER A 58 -1.44 0.57 1.26
C SER A 58 -0.89 -0.30 0.13
N ALA A 59 -0.40 0.34 -0.95
CA ALA A 59 0.25 -0.36 -2.05
C ALA A 59 1.55 -1.03 -1.61
N PHE A 60 2.38 -0.35 -0.79
CA PHE A 60 3.61 -0.93 -0.24
C PHE A 60 3.34 -1.99 0.82
N GLN A 61 2.30 -1.87 1.63
CA GLN A 61 1.88 -2.91 2.58
C GLN A 61 1.31 -4.13 1.86
N GLY A 62 0.56 -3.92 0.76
CA GLY A 62 0.14 -5.00 -0.14
C GLY A 62 1.28 -5.58 -0.97
N ALA A 63 2.33 -4.78 -1.24
CA ALA A 63 3.52 -5.15 -1.99
C ALA A 63 4.69 -5.58 -1.11
N SER A 64 4.50 -5.78 0.20
CA SER A 64 5.56 -6.28 1.09
C SER A 64 6.05 -7.70 0.74
N GLY A 65 5.54 -8.25 -0.37
CA GLY A 65 6.10 -9.39 -1.08
C GLY A 65 6.58 -9.11 -2.51
N GLN A 66 6.45 -7.88 -3.03
CA GLN A 66 6.75 -7.53 -4.44
C GLN A 66 7.86 -6.48 -4.62
N SER A 67 8.62 -6.16 -3.59
CA SER A 67 9.86 -5.41 -3.77
C SER A 67 10.78 -6.27 -4.64
N GLY A 68 11.25 -5.76 -5.78
CA GLY A 68 12.19 -6.45 -6.69
C GLY A 68 13.55 -6.79 -6.03
N GLY A 69 13.64 -6.74 -4.71
CA GLY A 69 14.74 -7.15 -3.86
C GLY A 69 14.34 -8.33 -2.97
N GLN A 70 15.33 -9.05 -2.48
CA GLN A 70 15.14 -10.10 -1.49
C GLN A 70 15.07 -9.49 -0.09
N ALA A 71 14.05 -9.85 0.68
CA ALA A 71 13.90 -9.47 2.08
C ALA A 71 14.33 -10.61 3.01
N ARG A 72 14.95 -10.26 4.13
CA ARG A 72 15.21 -11.24 5.18
C ARG A 72 13.96 -11.43 6.02
N VAL A 73 13.49 -12.65 6.12
CA VAL A 73 12.31 -13.05 6.89
C VAL A 73 12.72 -14.03 7.97
N SER A 74 12.38 -13.75 9.20
CA SER A 74 12.56 -14.68 10.33
C SER A 74 11.24 -15.39 10.58
N LEU A 75 11.31 -16.70 10.73
CA LEU A 75 10.18 -17.57 11.07
C LEU A 75 10.49 -18.31 12.38
N SER A 76 9.55 -18.30 13.30
CA SER A 76 9.54 -19.22 14.44
C SER A 76 9.08 -20.62 13.98
N SER A 77 9.36 -21.62 14.79
CA SER A 77 8.90 -22.99 14.52
C SER A 77 7.38 -23.03 14.31
N GLY A 78 6.94 -23.71 13.26
CA GLY A 78 5.53 -23.81 12.87
C GLY A 78 5.01 -22.67 12.00
N GLN A 79 5.70 -21.54 11.92
CA GLN A 79 5.33 -20.48 10.97
C GLN A 79 5.63 -20.88 9.54
N SER A 80 4.84 -20.36 8.60
CA SER A 80 4.99 -20.69 7.20
C SER A 80 4.92 -19.48 6.28
N LEU A 81 5.53 -19.63 5.11
CA LEU A 81 5.44 -18.72 3.97
C LEU A 81 4.76 -19.44 2.82
N SER A 82 3.72 -18.85 2.27
CA SER A 82 3.14 -19.27 1.00
C SER A 82 3.82 -18.51 -0.13
N LEU A 83 4.49 -19.21 -1.00
CA LEU A 83 5.22 -18.68 -2.15
C LEU A 83 4.36 -18.87 -3.40
N ARG A 84 4.33 -17.85 -4.24
CA ARG A 84 3.66 -17.89 -5.54
C ARG A 84 4.69 -17.86 -6.66
N GLU A 85 4.21 -18.00 -7.87
CA GLU A 85 4.98 -17.89 -9.11
C GLU A 85 5.97 -16.71 -9.07
N GLY A 86 7.20 -16.95 -9.49
CA GLY A 86 8.30 -16.00 -9.50
C GLY A 86 8.94 -15.73 -8.12
N ALA A 87 8.39 -16.30 -7.05
CA ALA A 87 9.02 -16.17 -5.73
C ALA A 87 10.31 -16.97 -5.66
N CYS A 88 11.32 -16.39 -5.03
CA CYS A 88 12.58 -17.07 -4.74
C CYS A 88 12.83 -17.14 -3.24
N LEU A 89 13.54 -18.17 -2.82
CA LEU A 89 13.81 -18.48 -1.42
C LEU A 89 15.23 -18.99 -1.24
N THR A 90 15.89 -18.53 -0.18
CA THR A 90 17.13 -19.13 0.34
C THR A 90 17.02 -19.28 1.85
N LEU A 91 17.18 -20.48 2.37
CA LEU A 91 17.26 -20.73 3.81
C LEU A 91 18.68 -20.40 4.29
N LEU A 92 18.83 -19.38 5.12
CA LEU A 92 20.13 -18.91 5.63
C LEU A 92 20.54 -19.64 6.91
N SER A 93 19.55 -19.91 7.79
CA SER A 93 19.79 -20.64 9.04
C SER A 93 18.52 -21.31 9.53
N GLY A 94 18.64 -22.27 10.42
CA GLY A 94 17.51 -23.02 10.98
C GLY A 94 17.15 -24.25 10.15
N ALA A 95 15.90 -24.65 10.19
CA ALA A 95 15.36 -25.79 9.45
C ALA A 95 13.96 -25.48 8.95
N ALA A 96 13.69 -25.82 7.69
CA ALA A 96 12.38 -25.65 7.08
C ALA A 96 12.06 -26.81 6.14
N THR A 97 10.78 -27.04 5.92
CA THR A 97 10.25 -27.98 4.95
C THR A 97 9.41 -27.26 3.92
N VAL A 98 9.38 -27.77 2.70
CA VAL A 98 8.54 -27.25 1.62
C VAL A 98 7.46 -28.25 1.26
N LYS A 99 6.25 -27.75 1.01
CA LYS A 99 5.15 -28.48 0.38
C LYS A 99 4.78 -27.74 -0.90
N ILE A 100 4.98 -28.39 -2.03
CA ILE A 100 4.63 -27.90 -3.37
C ILE A 100 3.15 -28.21 -3.59
N SER A 101 2.35 -27.18 -3.85
CA SER A 101 0.91 -27.30 -4.05
C SER A 101 0.54 -27.37 -5.53
N SER A 102 1.28 -26.68 -6.39
CA SER A 102 1.12 -26.72 -7.85
C SER A 102 2.43 -26.35 -8.56
N GLY A 103 2.55 -26.71 -9.82
CA GLY A 103 3.70 -26.41 -10.68
C GLY A 103 5.02 -26.96 -10.16
N SER A 104 6.11 -26.34 -10.57
CA SER A 104 7.48 -26.76 -10.23
C SER A 104 8.16 -25.80 -9.27
N PHE A 105 8.95 -26.36 -8.38
CA PHE A 105 9.82 -25.65 -7.46
C PHE A 105 11.26 -26.06 -7.75
N LEU A 106 12.03 -25.17 -8.36
CA LEU A 106 13.39 -25.49 -8.81
C LEU A 106 14.41 -25.14 -7.73
N ASN A 107 15.33 -26.04 -7.48
CA ASN A 107 16.56 -25.75 -6.78
C ASN A 107 17.62 -25.28 -7.80
N VAL A 108 17.80 -23.98 -7.90
CA VAL A 108 18.69 -23.36 -8.90
C VAL A 108 20.15 -23.67 -8.58
N THR A 109 20.51 -23.81 -7.31
CA THR A 109 21.90 -24.07 -6.89
C THR A 109 22.42 -25.42 -7.38
N VAL A 110 21.58 -26.44 -7.39
CA VAL A 110 21.97 -27.78 -7.84
C VAL A 110 21.45 -28.12 -9.25
N GLY A 111 20.63 -27.25 -9.84
CA GLY A 111 20.13 -27.41 -11.20
C GLY A 111 19.08 -28.51 -11.35
N GLY A 112 18.18 -28.68 -10.38
CA GLY A 112 17.16 -29.73 -10.41
C GLY A 112 15.83 -29.29 -9.78
N GLU A 113 14.78 -30.03 -10.07
CA GLU A 113 13.48 -29.87 -9.45
C GLU A 113 13.51 -30.34 -8.00
N ALA A 114 13.00 -29.52 -7.10
CA ALA A 114 12.89 -29.86 -5.69
C ALA A 114 11.61 -30.68 -5.44
N SER A 115 11.70 -31.64 -4.56
CA SER A 115 10.56 -32.43 -4.07
C SER A 115 10.07 -31.87 -2.73
N ASN A 116 8.85 -32.28 -2.35
CA ASN A 116 8.34 -32.03 -1.00
C ASN A 116 9.32 -32.55 0.06
N GLY A 117 9.56 -31.76 1.09
CA GLY A 117 10.46 -32.14 2.17
C GLY A 117 11.41 -31.04 2.60
N LYS A 118 12.60 -31.40 3.02
CA LYS A 118 13.58 -30.49 3.61
C LYS A 118 14.09 -29.44 2.61
N VAL A 119 14.12 -28.20 3.04
CA VAL A 119 14.83 -27.10 2.36
C VAL A 119 16.28 -27.10 2.83
N ASN A 120 17.23 -27.15 1.91
CA ASN A 120 18.65 -27.16 2.22
C ASN A 120 19.17 -25.73 2.48
N LEU A 121 20.12 -25.63 3.41
CA LEU A 121 20.75 -24.35 3.74
C LEU A 121 21.56 -23.80 2.56
N ASN A 122 21.53 -22.48 2.41
CA ASN A 122 22.30 -21.72 1.42
C ASN A 122 22.09 -22.14 -0.02
N GLN A 123 20.92 -22.73 -0.33
CA GLN A 123 20.52 -23.05 -1.68
C GLN A 123 19.36 -22.15 -2.12
N LEU A 124 19.44 -21.66 -3.36
CA LEU A 124 18.41 -20.82 -3.97
C LEU A 124 17.35 -21.70 -4.62
N TYR A 125 16.11 -21.43 -4.26
CA TYR A 125 14.94 -22.07 -4.84
C TYR A 125 14.07 -21.02 -5.54
N ILE A 126 13.39 -21.40 -6.61
CA ILE A 126 12.45 -20.56 -7.38
C ILE A 126 11.17 -21.32 -7.64
N VAL A 127 10.04 -20.67 -7.43
CA VAL A 127 8.72 -21.15 -7.86
C VAL A 127 8.53 -20.79 -9.34
N CYS A 128 8.34 -21.80 -10.18
CA CYS A 128 8.14 -21.63 -11.62
C CYS A 128 6.72 -21.15 -11.95
N GLU A 129 6.49 -20.85 -13.22
CA GLU A 129 5.20 -20.42 -13.76
C GLU A 129 4.07 -21.38 -13.38
N GLY A 130 2.92 -20.82 -12.96
CA GLY A 130 1.77 -21.58 -12.47
C GLY A 130 2.00 -22.30 -11.14
N GLY A 131 3.19 -22.11 -10.53
CA GLY A 131 3.60 -22.80 -9.32
C GLY A 131 3.13 -22.11 -8.03
N SER A 132 3.01 -22.92 -7.00
CA SER A 132 2.85 -22.46 -5.61
C SER A 132 3.46 -23.46 -4.64
N ALA A 133 4.08 -22.96 -3.60
CA ALA A 133 4.69 -23.77 -2.56
C ALA A 133 4.51 -23.13 -1.19
N THR A 134 4.42 -23.95 -0.16
CA THR A 134 4.39 -23.48 1.24
C THR A 134 5.65 -23.98 1.94
N VAL A 135 6.40 -23.07 2.51
CA VAL A 135 7.60 -23.36 3.30
C VAL A 135 7.27 -23.16 4.76
N THR A 136 7.44 -24.20 5.56
CA THR A 136 7.16 -24.20 7.01
C THR A 136 8.46 -24.37 7.78
N ALA A 137 8.71 -23.48 8.72
CA ALA A 137 9.87 -23.57 9.60
C ALA A 137 9.66 -24.69 10.63
N SER A 138 10.60 -25.61 10.69
CA SER A 138 10.62 -26.69 11.69
C SER A 138 11.39 -26.27 12.96
N ALA A 139 12.18 -25.20 12.88
CA ALA A 139 12.90 -24.57 13.97
C ALA A 139 12.97 -23.06 13.69
N SER A 140 13.42 -22.26 14.66
CA SER A 140 13.69 -20.84 14.39
C SER A 140 14.60 -20.70 13.17
N SER A 141 14.13 -20.03 12.15
CA SER A 141 14.75 -20.00 10.82
C SER A 141 14.85 -18.58 10.28
N SER A 142 15.92 -18.30 9.55
CA SER A 142 16.11 -17.06 8.81
C SER A 142 16.16 -17.38 7.32
N LEU A 143 15.33 -16.73 6.55
CA LEU A 143 15.19 -16.92 5.11
C LEU A 143 15.43 -15.61 4.37
N LEU A 144 15.97 -15.71 3.18
CA LEU A 144 16.01 -14.62 2.22
C LEU A 144 14.92 -14.92 1.18
N VAL A 145 13.94 -14.04 1.04
CA VAL A 145 12.76 -14.29 0.19
C VAL A 145 12.56 -13.11 -0.74
N GLY A 146 12.31 -13.38 -2.00
CA GLY A 146 11.97 -12.37 -3.00
C GLY A 146 10.74 -12.78 -3.79
N GLY A 147 10.14 -11.83 -4.49
CA GLY A 147 8.94 -12.05 -5.29
C GLY A 147 7.65 -12.08 -4.46
N SER A 148 6.62 -12.76 -4.97
CA SER A 148 5.30 -12.79 -4.35
C SER A 148 5.19 -13.87 -3.28
N TYR A 149 5.08 -13.46 -2.03
CA TYR A 149 4.86 -14.37 -0.90
C TYR A 149 3.91 -13.79 0.13
N THR A 150 3.27 -14.64 0.90
CA THR A 150 2.47 -14.28 2.07
C THR A 150 2.95 -15.05 3.28
N ARG A 151 3.05 -14.39 4.42
CA ARG A 151 3.39 -15.02 5.70
C ARG A 151 2.09 -15.50 6.35
N SER A 152 2.02 -16.79 6.65
CA SER A 152 0.95 -17.31 7.50
C SER A 152 1.42 -17.26 8.95
N ALA A 153 0.75 -16.48 9.75
CA ALA A 153 0.93 -16.52 11.18
C ALA A 153 0.36 -17.86 11.69
N ALA A 154 1.23 -18.83 11.94
CA ALA A 154 0.83 -20.06 12.65
C ALA A 154 0.91 -19.86 14.16
N LEU A 155 0.57 -18.67 14.65
CA LEU A 155 0.43 -18.43 16.07
C LEU A 155 -1.06 -18.53 16.40
N SER A 156 -1.48 -19.68 16.88
CA SER A 156 -2.72 -19.77 17.65
C SER A 156 -2.34 -19.52 19.10
N PHE A 157 -2.74 -18.37 19.63
CA PHE A 157 -2.67 -18.13 21.05
C PHE A 157 -3.80 -18.94 21.71
N SER A 158 -3.47 -19.74 22.73
CA SER A 158 -4.49 -20.51 23.46
C SER A 158 -5.43 -19.62 24.28
N ASP A 159 -5.02 -18.39 24.54
CA ASP A 159 -5.71 -17.36 25.33
C ASP A 159 -6.33 -16.24 24.47
N VAL A 160 -6.07 -16.23 23.15
CA VAL A 160 -6.62 -15.27 22.20
C VAL A 160 -7.49 -16.01 21.19
N ALA A 161 -8.81 -15.99 21.41
CA ALA A 161 -9.74 -16.54 20.44
C ALA A 161 -9.69 -15.71 19.14
N SER A 162 -9.59 -16.39 17.99
CA SER A 162 -9.48 -15.75 16.67
C SER A 162 -10.69 -14.88 16.30
N ASP A 163 -11.84 -15.14 16.91
CA ASP A 163 -13.10 -14.41 16.76
C ASP A 163 -13.31 -13.31 17.81
N SER A 164 -12.37 -13.14 18.75
CA SER A 164 -12.43 -12.05 19.72
C SER A 164 -12.22 -10.69 19.03
N TRP A 165 -12.87 -9.64 19.56
CA TRP A 165 -12.75 -8.29 18.99
C TRP A 165 -11.31 -7.76 18.96
N TYR A 166 -10.45 -8.22 19.88
CA TYR A 166 -9.03 -7.85 19.95
C TYR A 166 -8.13 -8.85 19.20
N GLY A 167 -8.62 -10.04 18.90
CA GLY A 167 -7.84 -11.11 18.27
C GLY A 167 -7.15 -10.64 16.98
N ARG A 168 -7.88 -9.99 16.09
CA ARG A 168 -7.31 -9.50 14.84
C ARG A 168 -6.14 -8.52 15.06
N TYR A 169 -6.16 -7.71 16.11
CA TYR A 169 -5.08 -6.75 16.40
C TYR A 169 -3.85 -7.46 16.95
N VAL A 170 -4.06 -8.48 17.79
CA VAL A 170 -2.97 -9.31 18.33
C VAL A 170 -2.30 -10.08 17.19
N TYR A 171 -3.08 -10.75 16.33
CA TYR A 171 -2.55 -11.47 15.18
C TYR A 171 -1.82 -10.55 14.19
N SER A 172 -2.36 -9.35 13.91
CA SER A 172 -1.68 -8.37 13.07
C SER A 172 -0.38 -7.86 13.70
N ALA A 173 -0.35 -7.63 15.01
CA ALA A 173 0.86 -7.19 15.69
C ALA A 173 1.96 -8.26 15.65
N VAL A 174 1.59 -9.53 15.75
CA VAL A 174 2.52 -10.66 15.59
C VAL A 174 2.98 -10.78 14.14
N GLU A 175 2.06 -10.63 13.17
CA GLU A 175 2.38 -10.67 11.74
C GLU A 175 3.38 -9.57 11.35
N LEU A 176 3.27 -8.40 11.98
CA LEU A 176 4.21 -7.28 11.81
C LEU A 176 5.51 -7.47 12.63
N GLY A 177 5.64 -8.51 13.42
CA GLY A 177 6.79 -8.76 14.28
C GLY A 177 6.94 -7.77 15.44
N LEU A 178 5.84 -7.11 15.84
CA LEU A 178 5.82 -6.15 16.94
C LEU A 178 5.73 -6.84 18.31
N ILE A 179 5.17 -8.04 18.36
CA ILE A 179 5.06 -8.88 19.55
C ILE A 179 5.37 -10.33 19.18
N ASP A 180 6.06 -11.03 20.07
CA ASP A 180 6.26 -12.47 20.02
C ASP A 180 5.42 -13.11 21.13
N GLY A 181 4.74 -14.24 20.80
CA GLY A 181 4.02 -14.99 21.83
C GLY A 181 4.97 -15.61 22.83
N ILE A 182 4.59 -15.62 24.12
CA ILE A 182 5.30 -16.37 25.13
C ILE A 182 4.79 -17.82 25.02
N THR A 183 5.67 -18.76 24.75
CA THR A 183 5.41 -20.22 24.77
C THR A 183 5.61 -20.79 26.15
#